data_cdcbe4296c67bf4a34f0069a062bcba2
#
_entry.id   cdcbe4296c67bf4a34f0069a062bcba2
#
_cell.length_a   1.000
_cell.length_b   1.000
_cell.length_c   1.000
_cell.angle_alpha   90.00
_cell.angle_beta   90.00
_cell.angle_gamma   90.00
#
_symmetry.space_group_name_H-M   'P 1'
#
loop_
_entity.id
_entity.type
_entity.pdbx_description
1 polymer ?
#
loop_
_entity_poly.entity_id
_entity_poly.type
_entity_poly.pdbx_seq_one_letter_code
_entity_poly.pdbx_strand_id
1 'polypeptide(L)'
;MALGEITKQLALQALGNVTTPTPVQPETLGAAILGQIQAMQKALKEDQELLVLCQAAAESIRVLELYVPSWQIFILTGLDSNRNVTRVIAPAESLQLVCKVIKAPGTPPNRIIFKTPKSS
;
A
#
# COMPACT_ATOMS: atom_id res chain seq x y z
N MET A 1 0.32 13.65 -27.99
CA MET A 1 0.69 13.63 -27.33
C MET A 1 1.18 13.57 -26.99
N ALA A 2 0.85 13.73 -27.07
CA ALA A 2 1.29 13.78 -26.33
C ALA A 2 1.76 13.59 -25.85
N LEU A 3 1.79 13.56 -25.48
CA LEU A 3 2.22 13.45 -24.64
C LEU A 3 2.32 13.52 -24.09
N GLY A 4 2.35 13.74 -24.09
CA GLY A 4 2.41 13.76 -23.26
C GLY A 4 1.82 13.45 -23.13
N GLU A 5 1.44 13.38 -23.34
CA GLU A 5 0.91 12.97 -22.87
C GLU A 5 1.06 11.91 -22.94
N ILE A 6 1.24 11.56 -23.13
CA ILE A 6 1.41 10.63 -22.75
C ILE A 6 2.06 10.29 -22.12
N THR A 7 2.41 10.55 -21.74
CA THR A 7 2.92 10.29 -20.88
C THR A 7 2.43 10.44 -20.10
N LYS A 8 1.86 10.96 -20.09
CA LYS A 8 1.33 10.94 -19.40
C LYS A 8 0.61 10.16 -19.68
N GLN A 9 0.31 10.00 -20.20
CA GLN A 9 -0.20 9.31 -20.10
C GLN A 9 0.24 8.25 -19.90
N LEU A 10 0.69 8.09 -19.73
CA LEU A 10 1.04 7.34 -19.25
C LEU A 10 1.28 7.38 -18.44
N ALA A 11 1.42 8.12 -18.52
CA ALA A 11 1.35 8.44 -17.59
C ALA A 11 0.23 8.72 -17.49
N LEU A 12 -0.21 9.18 -17.98
CA LEU A 12 -1.28 9.35 -17.83
C LEU A 12 -1.90 8.36 -18.42
N GLN A 13 -2.08 8.16 -18.72
CA GLN A 13 -2.48 7.50 -18.91
C GLN A 13 -2.11 6.83 -18.67
N ALA A 14 -1.85 7.15 -18.68
CA ALA A 14 -1.47 7.14 -18.23
C ALA A 14 -1.73 7.86 -17.97
N LEU A 15 -1.97 8.55 -18.18
CA LEU A 15 -2.53 9.43 -18.07
C LEU A 15 -3.18 9.53 -19.01
N GLY A 16 -3.51 9.35 -19.65
CA GLY A 16 -4.03 9.67 -20.48
C GLY A 16 -4.82 10.54 -20.84
N ASN A 17 -5.44 10.89 -20.89
CA ASN A 17 -6.04 11.96 -21.06
C ASN A 17 -5.32 13.01 -20.61
N VAL A 18 -5.29 14.00 -21.30
CA VAL A 18 -4.57 15.03 -20.90
C VAL A 18 -5.13 15.83 -19.87
N THR A 19 -6.20 15.55 -19.45
CA THR A 19 -6.81 16.22 -18.36
C THR A 19 -5.95 16.13 -17.16
N THR A 20 -5.76 17.21 -16.48
CA THR A 20 -5.04 17.21 -15.22
C THR A 20 -5.80 16.35 -14.24
N PRO A 21 -5.17 15.38 -13.64
CA PRO A 21 -5.88 14.54 -12.68
C PRO A 21 -6.41 15.36 -11.53
N THR A 22 -7.58 15.01 -11.07
CA THR A 22 -8.13 15.63 -9.88
C THR A 22 -7.31 15.20 -8.69
N PRO A 23 -6.86 16.13 -7.85
CA PRO A 23 -6.13 15.74 -6.66
C PRO A 23 -6.97 14.87 -5.76
N VAL A 24 -6.32 13.89 -5.11
CA VAL A 24 -7.03 13.03 -4.16
C VAL A 24 -7.39 13.86 -2.94
N GLN A 25 -8.64 13.80 -2.55
CA GLN A 25 -9.10 14.53 -1.38
C GLN A 25 -8.49 13.89 -0.13
N PRO A 26 -8.14 14.69 0.88
CA PRO A 26 -7.54 14.13 2.09
C PRO A 26 -8.38 13.03 2.74
N GLU A 27 -9.69 13.17 2.70
CA GLU A 27 -10.55 12.18 3.32
C GLU A 27 -10.61 10.87 2.55
N THR A 28 -10.13 10.85 1.29
CA THR A 28 -10.10 9.62 0.49
C THR A 28 -8.69 9.10 0.24
N LEU A 29 -7.69 9.78 0.77
CA LEU A 29 -6.30 9.38 0.55
C LEU A 29 -6.04 7.96 1.05
N GLY A 30 -6.55 7.65 2.23
CA GLY A 30 -6.37 6.32 2.79
C GLY A 30 -7.00 5.23 1.94
N ALA A 31 -8.17 5.53 1.36
CA ALA A 31 -8.82 4.55 0.50
C ALA A 31 -7.99 4.30 -0.75
N ALA A 32 -7.37 5.35 -1.30
CA ALA A 32 -6.51 5.20 -2.48
C ALA A 32 -5.28 4.37 -2.15
N ILE A 33 -4.63 4.64 -1.03
CA ILE A 33 -3.45 3.88 -0.61
C ILE A 33 -3.81 2.41 -0.40
N LEU A 34 -4.87 2.16 0.35
CA LEU A 34 -5.28 0.80 0.65
C LEU A 34 -5.66 0.06 -0.61
N GLY A 35 -6.37 0.74 -1.53
CA GLY A 35 -6.77 0.13 -2.78
C GLY A 35 -5.59 -0.31 -3.63
N GLN A 36 -4.51 0.46 -3.65
CA GLN A 36 -3.32 0.08 -4.40
C GLN A 36 -2.69 -1.18 -3.82
N ILE A 37 -2.59 -1.25 -2.50
CA ILE A 37 -1.97 -2.41 -1.86
C ILE A 37 -2.83 -3.64 -2.05
N GLN A 38 -4.15 -3.50 -1.91
CA GLN A 38 -5.06 -4.62 -2.11
C GLN A 38 -5.00 -5.12 -3.56
N ALA A 39 -4.90 -4.21 -4.52
CA ALA A 39 -4.80 -4.58 -5.92
C ALA A 39 -3.53 -5.37 -6.20
N MET A 40 -2.41 -4.96 -5.61
CA MET A 40 -1.16 -5.70 -5.77
C MET A 40 -1.28 -7.11 -5.20
N GLN A 41 -1.90 -7.25 -4.03
CA GLN A 41 -2.05 -8.56 -3.43
C GLN A 41 -2.98 -9.45 -4.26
N LYS A 42 -4.05 -8.86 -4.80
CA LYS A 42 -4.99 -9.61 -5.60
C LYS A 42 -4.36 -10.14 -6.89
N ALA A 43 -3.34 -9.44 -7.40
CA ALA A 43 -2.68 -9.84 -8.63
C ALA A 43 -1.56 -10.87 -8.40
N LEU A 44 -1.32 -11.28 -7.17
CA LEU A 44 -0.26 -12.25 -6.87
C LEU A 44 -0.59 -13.62 -7.45
N LYS A 45 0.45 -14.30 -7.89
CA LYS A 45 0.33 -15.71 -8.29
C LYS A 45 0.37 -16.58 -7.03
N GLU A 46 0.10 -17.87 -7.23
CA GLU A 46 -0.04 -18.77 -6.08
C GLU A 46 1.21 -18.89 -5.23
N ASP A 47 2.38 -18.72 -5.85
CA ASP A 47 3.64 -18.87 -5.15
C ASP A 47 4.28 -17.54 -4.79
N GLN A 48 3.53 -16.46 -4.85
CA GLN A 48 4.04 -15.13 -4.57
C GLN A 48 3.45 -14.54 -3.31
N GLU A 49 4.22 -13.66 -2.69
CA GLU A 49 3.78 -12.87 -1.54
C GLU A 49 4.02 -11.40 -1.81
N LEU A 50 3.21 -10.57 -1.19
CA LEU A 50 3.44 -9.13 -1.22
C LEU A 50 4.21 -8.76 0.05
N LEU A 51 5.39 -8.20 -0.15
CA LEU A 51 6.20 -7.71 0.94
C LEU A 51 5.98 -6.21 1.05
N VAL A 52 5.40 -5.77 2.15
CA VAL A 52 5.14 -4.36 2.39
C VAL A 52 6.04 -3.91 3.53
N LEU A 53 6.86 -2.91 3.25
CA LEU A 53 7.82 -2.39 4.21
C LEU A 53 7.50 -0.96 4.55
N CYS A 54 7.59 -0.64 5.83
CA CYS A 54 7.40 0.70 6.34
C CYS A 54 8.66 1.10 7.09
N GLN A 55 9.21 2.26 6.76
CA GLN A 55 10.34 2.81 7.50
C GLN A 55 9.81 3.69 8.61
N ALA A 56 10.18 3.38 9.83
CA ALA A 56 9.74 4.16 10.98
C ALA A 56 10.87 4.23 11.98
N ALA A 57 11.25 5.43 12.39
CA ALA A 57 12.28 5.65 13.40
C ALA A 57 13.59 4.91 13.05
N ALA A 58 13.99 4.99 11.79
CA ALA A 58 15.21 4.36 11.27
C ALA A 58 15.14 2.82 11.26
N GLU A 59 13.96 2.26 11.47
CA GLU A 59 13.77 0.82 11.38
C GLU A 59 12.91 0.48 10.18
N SER A 60 13.10 -0.72 9.66
CA SER A 60 12.28 -1.24 8.58
C SER A 60 11.32 -2.27 9.15
N ILE A 61 10.05 -2.04 8.98
CA ILE A 61 9.01 -2.90 9.53
C ILE A 61 8.35 -3.65 8.39
N ARG A 62 8.30 -4.98 8.49
CA ARG A 62 7.55 -5.78 7.54
C ARG A 62 6.11 -5.82 7.99
N VAL A 63 5.22 -5.25 7.19
CA VAL A 63 3.83 -5.10 7.56
C VAL A 63 3.07 -6.39 7.29
N LEU A 64 2.37 -6.89 8.29
CA LEU A 64 1.57 -8.11 8.18
C LEU A 64 0.08 -7.81 8.22
N GLU A 65 -0.30 -6.69 8.83
CA GLU A 65 -1.69 -6.31 8.93
C GLU A 65 -1.81 -4.80 8.76
N LEU A 66 -2.80 -4.39 7.99
CA LEU A 66 -3.13 -2.99 7.79
C LEU A 66 -4.53 -2.75 8.32
N TYR A 67 -4.63 -2.02 9.40
CA TYR A 67 -5.90 -1.63 9.97
C TYR A 67 -6.11 -0.14 9.71
N VAL A 68 -7.23 0.20 9.10
CA VAL A 68 -7.52 1.59 8.74
C VAL A 68 -8.83 1.96 9.43
N PRO A 69 -8.75 2.47 10.68
CA PRO A 69 -9.97 2.81 11.43
C PRO A 69 -10.71 3.98 10.82
N SER A 70 -10.01 4.85 10.13
CA SER A 70 -10.60 5.89 9.29
C SER A 70 -9.69 6.08 8.11
N TRP A 71 -10.22 6.66 7.03
CA TRP A 71 -9.39 6.82 5.82
C TRP A 71 -8.23 7.80 6.01
N GLN A 72 -8.10 8.39 7.18
CA GLN A 72 -7.05 9.35 7.48
C GLN A 72 -5.94 8.75 8.33
N ILE A 73 -6.18 7.61 8.96
CA ILE A 73 -5.24 7.01 9.91
C ILE A 73 -4.99 5.57 9.54
N PHE A 74 -3.72 5.19 9.48
CA PHE A 74 -3.30 3.81 9.25
C PHE A 74 -2.63 3.26 10.50
N ILE A 75 -2.99 2.05 10.86
CA ILE A 75 -2.31 1.30 11.91
C ILE A 75 -1.73 0.06 11.27
N LEU A 76 -0.40 0.01 11.23
CA LEU A 76 0.31 -1.08 10.60
C LEU A 76 0.91 -1.95 11.68
N THR A 77 0.68 -3.24 11.60
CA THR A 77 1.25 -4.19 12.55
C THR A 77 2.14 -5.14 11.78
N GLY A 78 3.32 -5.36 12.28
CA GLY A 78 4.26 -6.23 11.61
C GLY A 78 5.44 -6.57 12.50
N LEU A 79 6.56 -6.90 11.86
CA LEU A 79 7.77 -7.34 12.55
C LEU A 79 8.93 -6.42 12.20
N ASP A 80 9.71 -6.05 13.20
CA ASP A 80 10.93 -5.31 12.97
C ASP A 80 12.07 -6.27 12.61
N SER A 81 13.28 -5.75 12.46
CA SER A 81 14.43 -6.56 12.06
C SER A 81 14.81 -7.60 13.11
N ASN A 82 14.38 -7.41 14.34
CA ASN A 82 14.62 -8.37 15.42
C ASN A 82 13.42 -9.29 15.64
N ARG A 83 12.45 -9.25 14.73
CA ARG A 83 11.24 -10.08 14.76
C ARG A 83 10.34 -9.76 15.94
N ASN A 84 10.41 -8.54 16.44
CA ASN A 84 9.50 -8.08 17.47
C ASN A 84 8.24 -7.54 16.82
N VAL A 85 7.09 -7.84 17.43
CA VAL A 85 5.82 -7.28 16.94
C VAL A 85 5.84 -5.78 17.15
N THR A 86 5.63 -5.07 16.06
CA THR A 86 5.75 -3.61 16.05
C THR A 86 4.51 -3.02 15.41
N ARG A 87 3.99 -1.95 15.99
CA ARG A 87 2.82 -1.28 15.45
C ARG A 87 3.18 0.17 15.15
N VAL A 88 2.87 0.60 13.94
CA VAL A 88 3.10 1.97 13.51
C VAL A 88 1.75 2.63 13.31
N ILE A 89 1.54 3.76 13.94
CA ILE A 89 0.30 4.52 13.82
C ILE A 89 0.66 5.82 13.13
N ALA A 90 0.07 6.07 11.97
CA ALA A 90 0.46 7.21 11.15
C ALA A 90 -0.72 7.79 10.40
N PRO A 91 -0.73 9.12 10.18
CA PRO A 91 -1.72 9.69 9.28
C PRO A 91 -1.41 9.26 7.85
N ALA A 92 -2.46 9.07 7.07
CA ALA A 92 -2.30 8.58 5.70
C ALA A 92 -1.42 9.50 4.86
N GLU A 93 -1.51 10.80 5.08
CA GLU A 93 -0.77 11.75 4.27
C GLU A 93 0.74 11.70 4.47
N SER A 94 1.21 11.14 5.58
CA SER A 94 2.64 11.04 5.83
C SER A 94 3.16 9.62 5.63
N LEU A 95 2.30 8.70 5.20
CA LEU A 95 2.67 7.31 5.11
C LEU A 95 3.43 7.03 3.82
N GLN A 96 4.55 6.35 3.93
CA GLN A 96 5.30 5.90 2.78
C GLN A 96 5.60 4.43 2.95
N LEU A 97 5.14 3.64 1.99
CA LEU A 97 5.30 2.20 2.01
C LEU A 97 6.01 1.74 0.75
N VAL A 98 6.83 0.71 0.90
CA VAL A 98 7.48 0.06 -0.22
C VAL A 98 6.85 -1.31 -0.36
N CYS A 99 6.31 -1.60 -1.54
CA CYS A 99 5.65 -2.87 -1.79
C CYS A 99 6.42 -3.63 -2.87
N LYS A 100 6.77 -4.88 -2.56
CA LYS A 100 7.49 -5.73 -3.49
C LYS A 100 6.77 -7.06 -3.64
N VAL A 101 6.76 -7.58 -4.85
CA VAL A 101 6.26 -8.92 -5.09
C VAL A 101 7.44 -9.87 -5.04
N ILE A 102 7.38 -10.83 -4.13
CA ILE A 102 8.46 -11.79 -3.95
C ILE A 102 7.92 -13.20 -4.07
N LYS A 103 8.81 -14.15 -4.30
CA LYS A 103 8.44 -15.55 -4.26
C LYS A 103 8.25 -15.93 -2.80
N ALA A 104 7.17 -16.65 -2.50
CA ALA A 104 6.88 -17.04 -1.13
C ALA A 104 7.94 -18.02 -0.64
N PRO A 105 8.49 -17.78 0.56
CA PRO A 105 9.50 -18.70 1.11
C PRO A 105 8.90 -20.00 1.63
N GLY A 106 7.59 -20.04 1.78
CA GLY A 106 6.93 -21.25 2.31
C GLY A 106 5.57 -21.46 1.68
N THR A 107 4.91 -22.53 2.10
CA THR A 107 3.60 -22.91 1.58
C THR A 107 2.68 -23.17 2.75
N PRO A 108 1.50 -22.53 2.80
CA PRO A 108 0.97 -21.58 1.83
C PRO A 108 1.64 -20.22 1.98
N PRO A 109 1.57 -19.38 0.92
CA PRO A 109 2.11 -18.02 1.03
C PRO A 109 1.35 -17.21 2.06
N ASN A 110 2.05 -16.30 2.69
CA ASN A 110 1.42 -15.40 3.63
C ASN A 110 0.68 -14.30 2.88
N ARG A 111 -0.41 -13.83 3.47
CA ARG A 111 -1.19 -12.74 2.91
C ARG A 111 -1.36 -11.67 3.96
N ILE A 112 -1.32 -10.41 3.51
CA ILE A 112 -1.53 -9.29 4.41
C ILE A 112 -3.01 -9.24 4.76
N ILE A 113 -3.29 -8.97 6.03
CA ILE A 113 -4.66 -8.85 6.52
C ILE A 113 -5.06 -7.38 6.44
N PHE A 114 -6.23 -7.12 5.87
CA PHE A 114 -6.75 -5.76 5.75
C PHE A 114 -8.00 -5.62 6.61
N LYS A 115 -8.04 -4.52 7.38
CA LYS A 115 -9.24 -4.17 8.15
C LYS A 115 -9.58 -2.72 7.82
N THR A 116 -10.78 -2.50 7.37
CA THR A 116 -11.21 -1.20 6.88
C THR A 116 -12.22 -0.57 7.83
N PRO A 117 -12.52 0.72 7.66
CA PRO A 117 -13.46 1.39 8.55
C PRO A 117 -14.84 0.76 8.57
N LYS A 118 -15.22 0.08 7.48
CA LYS A 118 -16.54 -0.54 7.41
C LYS A 118 -16.56 -1.98 7.88
N SER A 119 -15.40 -2.50 8.22
CA SER A 119 -15.33 -3.84 8.75
C SER A 119 -15.67 -3.78 10.21
N SER A 120 -16.66 -4.45 10.63
CA SER A 120 -17.03 -4.39 12.03
C SER A 120 -17.29 -5.78 12.57
#